data_d831a3c5cfcb4334191da8da3902b660
#
_entry.id   d831a3c5cfcb4334191da8da3902b660
#
_cell.length_a   1.000
_cell.length_b   1.000
_cell.length_c   1.000
_cell.angle_alpha   90.00
_cell.angle_beta   90.00
_cell.angle_gamma   90.00
#
_symmetry.space_group_name_H-M   'P 1'
#
loop_
_entity.id
_entity.type
_entity.pdbx_description
1 polymer ?
#
loop_
_entity_poly.entity_id
_entity_poly.type
_entity_poly.pdbx_seq_one_letter_code
_entity_poly.pdbx_strand_id
1 'polypeptide(L)'
;MQEETIAGIASGMGGGIRIIRISGENALQVVGSIFRTKKYLSNLQKEEKENIIWKSDYFEKKETHTIHYGFIVNDQEEILDEVIVVLMKEPNSYTKEDVVEIDTHGGNYVVKKILNELLHHGARLAEPGEFTKRAFLNGRIDLSQA
;
A
#
# COMPACT_ATOMS: atom_id res chain seq x y z
N MET A 1 12.04 11.33 16.63
CA MET A 1 12.53 10.25 15.76
C MET A 1 11.38 9.68 14.95
N GLN A 2 11.58 9.58 13.68
CA GLN A 2 10.52 9.06 12.82
C GLN A 2 10.54 7.54 12.81
N GLU A 3 9.34 6.98 12.88
CA GLU A 3 9.19 5.54 12.82
C GLU A 3 9.33 5.07 11.38
N GLU A 4 9.87 3.87 11.21
CA GLU A 4 9.96 3.26 9.89
C GLU A 4 8.56 3.02 9.31
N THR A 5 8.47 3.06 7.99
CA THR A 5 7.23 2.68 7.30
C THR A 5 7.07 1.16 7.41
N ILE A 6 5.88 0.73 7.84
CA ILE A 6 5.61 -0.68 8.08
C ILE A 6 4.51 -1.20 7.18
N ALA A 7 4.55 -2.49 6.91
CA ALA A 7 3.55 -3.17 6.10
C ALA A 7 3.15 -4.48 6.77
N GLY A 8 1.87 -4.80 6.75
CA GLY A 8 1.39 -6.04 7.33
C GLY A 8 -0.01 -6.36 6.87
N ILE A 9 -0.45 -7.58 7.17
CA ILE A 9 -1.81 -8.01 6.84
C ILE A 9 -2.74 -7.47 7.91
N ALA A 10 -3.74 -6.69 7.49
CA ALA A 10 -4.65 -6.02 8.41
C ALA A 10 -5.95 -6.77 8.61
N SER A 11 -6.34 -7.62 7.67
CA SER A 11 -7.58 -8.37 7.78
C SER A 11 -7.32 -9.79 8.22
N GLY A 12 -8.09 -10.26 9.18
CA GLY A 12 -7.96 -11.64 9.64
C GLY A 12 -9.14 -12.51 9.28
N MET A 13 -10.13 -11.98 8.64
CA MET A 13 -11.39 -12.68 8.46
C MET A 13 -11.51 -13.32 7.10
N GLY A 14 -12.25 -14.40 7.03
CA GLY A 14 -12.42 -15.18 5.81
C GLY A 14 -12.95 -14.39 4.63
N GLY A 15 -13.25 -15.07 3.55
CA GLY A 15 -13.57 -14.47 2.29
C GLY A 15 -12.34 -14.45 1.42
N GLY A 16 -12.48 -13.98 0.21
CA GLY A 16 -11.40 -14.00 -0.76
C GLY A 16 -10.48 -12.80 -0.72
N ILE A 17 -10.78 -11.81 0.13
CA ILE A 17 -10.03 -10.55 0.13
C ILE A 17 -9.10 -10.48 1.32
N ARG A 18 -7.83 -10.14 1.06
CA ARG A 18 -6.86 -9.83 2.09
C ARG A 18 -6.50 -8.37 1.97
N ILE A 19 -6.43 -7.71 3.12
CA ILE A 19 -6.05 -6.30 3.16
C ILE A 19 -4.63 -6.20 3.68
N ILE A 20 -3.76 -5.59 2.89
CA ILE A 20 -2.40 -5.28 3.31
C ILE A 20 -2.38 -3.80 3.66
N ARG A 21 -1.96 -3.48 4.88
CA ARG A 21 -1.90 -2.09 5.34
C ARG A 21 -0.45 -1.64 5.41
N ILE A 22 -0.21 -0.45 4.91
CA ILE A 22 1.11 0.20 4.95
C ILE A 22 0.93 1.52 5.67
N SER A 23 1.78 1.79 6.66
CA SER A 23 1.67 3.00 7.46
C SER A 23 3.05 3.59 7.69
N GLY A 24 3.17 4.91 7.51
CA GLY A 24 4.39 5.61 7.80
C GLY A 24 4.67 6.71 6.80
N GLU A 25 5.79 7.38 7.01
CA GLU A 25 6.18 8.54 6.22
C GLU A 25 6.31 8.22 4.73
N ASN A 26 6.76 7.03 4.40
CA ASN A 26 6.99 6.66 3.01
C ASN A 26 5.91 5.74 2.43
N ALA A 27 4.77 5.60 3.11
CA ALA A 27 3.73 4.65 2.68
C ALA A 27 3.25 4.94 1.26
N LEU A 28 3.03 6.22 0.93
CA LEU A 28 2.53 6.60 -0.38
C LEU A 28 3.52 6.25 -1.48
N GLN A 29 4.78 6.55 -1.26
CA GLN A 29 5.82 6.28 -2.25
C GLN A 29 6.08 4.79 -2.41
N VAL A 30 6.11 4.05 -1.30
CA VAL A 30 6.37 2.61 -1.34
C VAL A 30 5.30 1.92 -2.18
N VAL A 31 4.02 2.20 -1.90
CA VAL A 31 2.95 1.60 -2.68
C VAL A 31 2.95 2.14 -4.11
N GLY A 32 3.18 3.45 -4.26
CA GLY A 32 3.24 4.06 -5.59
C GLY A 32 4.28 3.42 -6.50
N SER A 33 5.38 2.91 -5.93
CA SER A 33 6.43 2.31 -6.73
C SER A 33 6.03 0.96 -7.33
N ILE A 34 5.08 0.25 -6.72
CA ILE A 34 4.65 -1.06 -7.21
C ILE A 34 3.24 -1.07 -7.80
N PHE A 35 2.57 0.07 -7.85
CA PHE A 35 1.21 0.22 -8.35
C PHE A 35 1.24 0.71 -9.79
N ARG A 36 0.31 0.21 -10.61
CA ARG A 36 0.15 0.66 -12.00
C ARG A 36 -1.31 0.80 -12.32
N THR A 37 -1.67 1.86 -13.05
CA THR A 37 -3.04 2.01 -13.54
C THR A 37 -3.23 1.20 -14.81
N LYS A 38 -4.49 0.88 -15.11
CA LYS A 38 -4.82 0.20 -16.35
C LYS A 38 -4.39 1.04 -17.57
N LYS A 39 -4.58 2.35 -17.48
CA LYS A 39 -4.19 3.26 -18.56
C LYS A 39 -2.70 3.19 -18.86
N TYR A 40 -1.89 3.20 -17.79
CA TYR A 40 -0.44 3.11 -17.96
C TYR A 40 -0.04 1.80 -18.64
N LEU A 41 -0.60 0.68 -18.16
CA LEU A 41 -0.26 -0.63 -18.72
C LEU A 41 -0.71 -0.77 -20.17
N SER A 42 -1.88 -0.23 -20.50
CA SER A 42 -2.37 -0.22 -21.89
C SER A 42 -1.44 0.58 -22.80
N ASN A 43 -0.96 1.72 -22.30
CA ASN A 43 -0.08 2.57 -23.10
C ASN A 43 1.28 1.94 -23.33
N LEU A 44 1.78 1.11 -22.42
CA LEU A 44 3.04 0.41 -22.61
C LEU A 44 3.03 -0.53 -23.80
N GLN A 45 1.86 -1.02 -24.19
CA GLN A 45 1.74 -1.96 -25.31
C GLN A 45 1.70 -1.27 -26.67
N LYS A 46 1.68 0.06 -26.69
CA LYS A 46 1.66 0.83 -27.93
C LYS A 46 3.08 1.22 -28.31
N GLU A 47 3.44 0.97 -29.56
CA GLU A 47 4.79 1.19 -30.05
C GLU A 47 5.27 2.63 -29.89
N GLU A 48 4.39 3.61 -30.08
CA GLU A 48 4.78 5.00 -29.98
C GLU A 48 4.93 5.51 -28.56
N LYS A 49 4.82 4.63 -27.56
CA LYS A 49 4.88 5.02 -26.17
C LYS A 49 6.09 4.44 -25.44
N GLU A 50 7.18 4.28 -26.13
CA GLU A 50 8.40 3.67 -25.58
C GLU A 50 8.98 4.41 -24.38
N ASN A 51 8.73 5.72 -24.29
CA ASN A 51 9.36 6.55 -23.27
C ASN A 51 8.46 6.82 -22.08
N ILE A 52 7.36 6.08 -21.95
CA ILE A 52 6.49 6.24 -20.78
C ILE A 52 7.15 5.63 -19.56
N ILE A 53 7.31 6.44 -18.51
CA ILE A 53 7.90 6.01 -17.25
C ILE A 53 6.87 6.17 -16.16
N TRP A 54 6.70 5.14 -15.34
CA TRP A 54 5.82 5.24 -14.18
C TRP A 54 6.50 6.07 -13.10
N LYS A 55 5.74 6.98 -12.48
CA LYS A 55 6.24 7.83 -11.40
C LYS A 55 5.66 7.34 -10.08
N SER A 56 6.54 7.06 -9.12
CA SER A 56 6.15 6.51 -7.83
C SER A 56 5.39 7.51 -6.95
N ASP A 57 5.31 8.77 -7.36
CA ASP A 57 4.57 9.80 -6.62
C ASP A 57 3.08 9.83 -6.94
N TYR A 58 2.58 8.79 -7.58
CA TYR A 58 1.18 8.73 -8.02
C TYR A 58 0.21 9.06 -6.89
N PHE A 59 0.39 8.44 -5.71
CA PHE A 59 -0.54 8.65 -4.59
C PHE A 59 -0.34 9.97 -3.88
N GLU A 60 0.86 10.52 -3.93
CA GLU A 60 1.12 11.82 -3.30
C GLU A 60 0.36 12.94 -3.98
N LYS A 61 0.01 12.77 -5.24
CA LYS A 61 -0.75 13.74 -6.02
C LYS A 61 -2.25 13.57 -5.90
N LYS A 62 -2.71 12.54 -5.20
CA LYS A 62 -4.14 12.24 -5.06
C LYS A 62 -4.67 12.79 -3.75
N GLU A 63 -5.99 13.01 -3.71
CA GLU A 63 -6.66 13.45 -2.50
C GLU A 63 -6.74 12.33 -1.49
N THR A 64 -6.79 12.70 -0.20
CA THR A 64 -6.99 11.72 0.86
C THR A 64 -8.39 11.13 0.81
N HIS A 65 -8.53 9.91 1.34
CA HIS A 65 -9.81 9.20 1.42
C HIS A 65 -10.39 8.92 0.04
N THR A 66 -9.53 8.46 -0.84
CA THR A 66 -9.92 8.09 -2.20
C THR A 66 -9.55 6.63 -2.46
N ILE A 67 -10.21 6.06 -3.45
CA ILE A 67 -10.05 4.65 -3.83
C ILE A 67 -9.49 4.61 -5.24
N HIS A 68 -8.50 3.75 -5.46
CA HIS A 68 -7.83 3.66 -6.74
C HIS A 68 -7.78 2.21 -7.21
N TYR A 69 -8.26 1.98 -8.42
CA TYR A 69 -8.21 0.68 -9.05
C TYR A 69 -6.92 0.54 -9.85
N GLY A 70 -6.30 -0.61 -9.77
CA GLY A 70 -5.12 -0.86 -10.58
C GLY A 70 -4.50 -2.22 -10.30
N PHE A 71 -3.20 -2.28 -10.48
CA PHE A 71 -2.45 -3.53 -10.45
C PHE A 71 -1.17 -3.35 -9.65
N ILE A 72 -0.79 -4.40 -8.93
CA ILE A 72 0.51 -4.45 -8.29
C ILE A 72 1.43 -5.25 -9.20
N VAL A 73 2.64 -4.74 -9.42
CA VAL A 73 3.63 -5.37 -10.27
C VAL A 73 4.93 -5.63 -9.52
N ASN A 74 5.72 -6.57 -10.03
CA ASN A 74 7.06 -6.80 -9.51
C ASN A 74 8.10 -5.99 -10.29
N ASP A 75 9.38 -6.19 -10.01
CA ASP A 75 10.46 -5.43 -10.63
C ASP A 75 10.59 -5.69 -12.14
N GLN A 76 10.03 -6.78 -12.63
CA GLN A 76 10.00 -7.09 -14.06
C GLN A 76 8.72 -6.57 -14.72
N GLU A 77 7.93 -5.76 -14.04
CA GLU A 77 6.65 -5.25 -14.52
C GLU A 77 5.62 -6.35 -14.79
N GLU A 78 5.77 -7.49 -14.11
CA GLU A 78 4.78 -8.57 -14.20
C GLU A 78 3.68 -8.30 -13.18
N ILE A 79 2.43 -8.50 -13.58
CA ILE A 79 1.28 -8.25 -12.72
C ILE A 79 1.17 -9.35 -11.68
N LEU A 80 1.19 -8.96 -10.41
CA LEU A 80 0.99 -9.88 -9.29
C LEU A 80 -0.49 -10.02 -8.93
N ASP A 81 -1.23 -8.93 -8.98
CA ASP A 81 -2.65 -8.96 -8.65
C ASP A 81 -3.34 -7.71 -9.16
N GLU A 82 -4.63 -7.82 -9.37
CA GLU A 82 -5.53 -6.70 -9.62
C GLU A 82 -6.09 -6.26 -8.28
N VAL A 83 -6.00 -4.97 -7.97
CA VAL A 83 -6.25 -4.51 -6.61
C VAL A 83 -7.07 -3.23 -6.57
N ILE A 84 -7.61 -2.96 -5.39
CA ILE A 84 -8.13 -1.65 -5.03
C ILE A 84 -7.24 -1.10 -3.94
N VAL A 85 -6.82 0.14 -4.08
CA VAL A 85 -5.96 0.82 -3.11
C VAL A 85 -6.75 1.92 -2.45
N VAL A 86 -6.76 1.94 -1.13
CA VAL A 86 -7.44 2.96 -0.33
C VAL A 86 -6.38 3.86 0.28
N LEU A 87 -6.55 5.15 0.12
CA LEU A 87 -5.57 6.15 0.52
C LEU A 87 -6.10 6.99 1.66
N MET A 88 -5.33 7.07 2.76
CA MET A 88 -5.70 7.89 3.91
C MET A 88 -4.46 8.66 4.36
N LYS A 89 -4.43 9.95 4.07
CA LYS A 89 -3.26 10.78 4.39
C LYS A 89 -3.34 11.29 5.83
N GLU A 90 -2.16 11.44 6.42
CA GLU A 90 -2.05 11.97 7.77
C GLU A 90 -2.70 13.35 7.88
N PRO A 91 -3.28 13.71 9.03
CA PRO A 91 -3.38 12.89 10.24
C PRO A 91 -4.69 12.10 10.30
N ASN A 92 -5.45 12.04 9.22
CA ASN A 92 -6.80 11.48 9.20
C ASN A 92 -6.76 9.99 8.83
N SER A 93 -6.08 9.22 9.65
CA SER A 93 -5.92 7.78 9.45
C SER A 93 -5.89 7.07 10.79
N TYR A 94 -5.92 5.75 10.77
CA TYR A 94 -5.92 4.96 11.99
C TYR A 94 -4.68 5.24 12.85
N THR A 95 -3.52 5.29 12.23
CA THR A 95 -2.26 5.52 12.95
C THR A 95 -1.88 6.99 13.05
N LYS A 96 -2.63 7.87 12.42
CA LYS A 96 -2.32 9.29 12.22
C LYS A 96 -1.09 9.53 11.35
N GLU A 97 -0.59 8.49 10.72
CA GLU A 97 0.43 8.57 9.68
C GLU A 97 -0.23 8.45 8.32
N ASP A 98 0.54 8.59 7.24
CA ASP A 98 0.02 8.23 5.92
C ASP A 98 -0.22 6.72 5.92
N VAL A 99 -1.43 6.32 5.53
CA VAL A 99 -1.83 4.93 5.49
C VAL A 99 -2.36 4.60 4.10
N VAL A 100 -1.91 3.47 3.57
CA VAL A 100 -2.40 2.92 2.33
C VAL A 100 -2.84 1.49 2.59
N GLU A 101 -4.03 1.13 2.11
CA GLU A 101 -4.50 -0.25 2.21
C GLU A 101 -4.67 -0.81 0.82
N ILE A 102 -4.14 -2.00 0.61
CA ILE A 102 -4.24 -2.71 -0.66
C ILE A 102 -5.19 -3.88 -0.46
N ASP A 103 -6.32 -3.86 -1.17
CA ASP A 103 -7.28 -4.97 -1.14
C ASP A 103 -6.92 -5.95 -2.25
N THR A 104 -6.50 -7.15 -1.86
CA THR A 104 -6.00 -8.17 -2.78
C THR A 104 -7.00 -9.31 -2.93
N HIS A 105 -6.93 -10.02 -4.04
CA HIS A 105 -7.82 -11.15 -4.33
C HIS A 105 -7.07 -12.45 -4.58
N GLY A 106 -5.74 -12.39 -4.61
CA GLY A 106 -4.93 -13.48 -5.12
C GLY A 106 -4.60 -14.60 -4.13
N GLY A 107 -5.11 -14.54 -2.90
CA GLY A 107 -4.82 -15.57 -1.90
C GLY A 107 -3.47 -15.38 -1.23
N ASN A 108 -3.09 -16.35 -0.38
CA ASN A 108 -1.92 -16.20 0.49
C ASN A 108 -0.60 -16.08 -0.28
N TYR A 109 -0.47 -16.80 -1.39
CA TYR A 109 0.75 -16.77 -2.18
C TYR A 109 0.99 -15.37 -2.76
N VAL A 110 -0.06 -14.78 -3.32
CA VAL A 110 0.03 -13.45 -3.92
C VAL A 110 0.28 -12.40 -2.84
N VAL A 111 -0.39 -12.52 -1.69
CA VAL A 111 -0.18 -11.59 -0.57
C VAL A 111 1.29 -11.59 -0.14
N LYS A 112 1.91 -12.77 -0.05
CA LYS A 112 3.32 -12.85 0.33
C LYS A 112 4.21 -12.18 -0.72
N LYS A 113 3.90 -12.36 -2.00
CA LYS A 113 4.65 -11.70 -3.06
C LYS A 113 4.54 -10.18 -2.98
N ILE A 114 3.34 -9.68 -2.74
CA ILE A 114 3.14 -8.24 -2.60
C ILE A 114 3.88 -7.71 -1.38
N LEU A 115 3.80 -8.41 -0.25
CA LEU A 115 4.55 -8.00 0.94
C LEU A 115 6.05 -7.93 0.64
N ASN A 116 6.59 -8.93 -0.05
CA ASN A 116 8.01 -8.91 -0.40
C ASN A 116 8.37 -7.71 -1.26
N GLU A 117 7.51 -7.32 -2.20
CA GLU A 117 7.77 -6.13 -3.01
C GLU A 117 7.74 -4.87 -2.15
N LEU A 118 6.80 -4.78 -1.21
CA LEU A 118 6.75 -3.62 -0.31
C LEU A 118 8.03 -3.53 0.53
N LEU A 119 8.53 -4.66 1.03
CA LEU A 119 9.77 -4.68 1.80
C LEU A 119 10.96 -4.28 0.94
N HIS A 120 10.97 -4.70 -0.32
CA HIS A 120 12.01 -4.35 -1.28
C HIS A 120 12.06 -2.85 -1.54
N HIS A 121 10.90 -2.20 -1.47
CA HIS A 121 10.79 -0.77 -1.78
C HIS A 121 10.79 0.12 -0.54
N GLY A 122 11.17 -0.41 0.61
CA GLY A 122 11.46 0.42 1.76
C GLY A 122 10.57 0.26 2.97
N ALA A 123 9.56 -0.60 2.92
CA ALA A 123 8.76 -0.89 4.11
C ALA A 123 9.43 -1.97 4.95
N ARG A 124 9.13 -1.98 6.24
CA ARG A 124 9.53 -3.04 7.15
C ARG A 124 8.28 -3.84 7.52
N LEU A 125 8.42 -5.13 7.73
CA LEU A 125 7.28 -5.94 8.15
C LEU A 125 6.82 -5.49 9.54
N ALA A 126 5.51 -5.26 9.67
CA ALA A 126 4.93 -4.83 10.94
C ALA A 126 5.01 -5.97 11.96
N GLU A 127 5.30 -5.61 13.21
CA GLU A 127 5.23 -6.54 14.31
C GLU A 127 3.78 -6.72 14.76
N PRO A 128 3.45 -7.83 15.44
CA PRO A 128 2.09 -8.02 15.95
C PRO A 128 1.66 -6.82 16.78
N GLY A 129 0.50 -6.25 16.48
CA GLY A 129 -0.05 -5.10 17.20
C GLY A 129 0.60 -3.77 16.90
N GLU A 130 1.50 -3.70 15.96
CA GLU A 130 2.27 -2.47 15.74
C GLU A 130 1.41 -1.32 15.20
N PHE A 131 0.42 -1.60 14.35
CA PHE A 131 -0.47 -0.53 13.88
C PHE A 131 -1.24 0.09 15.05
N THR A 132 -1.75 -0.75 15.94
CA THR A 132 -2.46 -0.28 17.13
C THR A 132 -1.53 0.49 18.06
N LYS A 133 -0.31 0.01 18.22
CA LYS A 133 0.68 0.71 19.03
C LYS A 133 0.95 2.10 18.49
N ARG A 134 1.09 2.24 17.17
CA ARG A 134 1.31 3.56 16.56
C ARG A 134 0.10 4.46 16.72
N ALA A 135 -1.10 3.92 16.58
CA ALA A 135 -2.32 4.69 16.80
C ALA A 135 -2.34 5.25 18.22
N PHE A 136 -1.98 4.43 19.21
CA PHE A 136 -1.91 4.87 20.59
C PHE A 136 -0.82 5.94 20.78
N LEU A 137 0.38 5.69 20.28
CA LEU A 137 1.51 6.62 20.46
C LEU A 137 1.26 7.96 19.79
N ASN A 138 0.51 7.97 18.71
CA ASN A 138 0.17 9.20 17.99
C ASN A 138 -1.13 9.85 18.49
N GLY A 139 -1.69 9.36 19.59
CA GLY A 139 -2.83 9.99 20.24
C GLY A 139 -4.19 9.68 19.64
N ARG A 140 -4.28 8.68 18.75
CA ARG A 140 -5.55 8.30 18.11
C ARG A 140 -6.50 7.61 19.08
N ILE A 141 -5.93 6.73 19.93
CA ILE A 141 -6.69 5.94 20.90
C ILE A 141 -5.93 5.94 22.23
N ASP A 142 -6.60 5.56 23.31
CA ASP A 142 -5.94 5.37 24.59
C ASP A 142 -5.80 3.86 24.89
N LEU A 143 -5.16 3.54 26.01
CA LEU A 143 -4.92 2.15 26.37
C LEU A 143 -6.19 1.33 26.54
N SER A 144 -7.25 1.97 26.99
CA SER A 144 -8.52 1.25 27.20
C SER A 144 -9.19 0.89 25.86
N GLN A 145 -8.83 1.57 24.80
CA GLN A 145 -9.37 1.31 23.47
C GLN A 145 -8.50 0.36 22.66
N ALA A 146 -7.27 0.18 23.09
CA ALA A 146 -6.35 -0.69 22.40
C ALA A 146 -6.70 -2.16 22.68
#